data_0271d2df63c2aa217d8c047a5cdb790d
#
_entry.id   0271d2df63c2aa217d8c047a5cdb790d
#
_cell.length_a   1.000
_cell.length_b   1.000
_cell.length_c   1.000
_cell.angle_alpha   90.00
_cell.angle_beta   90.00
_cell.angle_gamma   90.00
#
_symmetry.space_group_name_H-M   'P 1'
#
loop_
_entity.id
_entity.type
_entity.pdbx_description
1 polymer ?
#
loop_
_entity_poly.entity_id
_entity_poly.type
_entity_poly.pdbx_seq_one_letter_code
_entity_poly.pdbx_strand_id
1 'polypeptide(L)'
;ARGLEVAQPAPTTWTVRPGVPTGGDVTVEPDLSNAAPFLAAAMATGGTVRVPGWPGATTQPSDDLLTLMRRLGGDVTNEAGVLTLRGPQRLSGLGRTDMSSVGELVPTIVALAALADGETTVTGVAHLRGHETDRLAALTRALRALGGTVVETEDGLHVVPAPLHAGTVGTEGDHRMATFAAILGLVVRGVEVDDVTVTTKTMPDFPRRWQAMLG
;
A
#
# COMPACT_ATOMS: atom_id res chain seq x y z
N ALA A 1 -11.26 24.88 3.86
CA ALA A 1 -10.58 26.09 3.39
C ALA A 1 -10.30 27.02 4.58
N ARG A 2 -9.10 27.56 4.66
CA ARG A 2 -8.61 28.42 5.77
C ARG A 2 -8.84 29.90 5.47
N GLY A 3 -9.99 30.27 4.83
CA GLY A 3 -10.31 31.66 4.50
C GLY A 3 -9.52 32.27 3.35
N LEU A 4 -8.65 31.51 2.71
CA LEU A 4 -7.93 31.96 1.52
C LEU A 4 -8.71 31.64 0.25
N GLU A 5 -8.64 32.55 -0.71
CA GLU A 5 -9.18 32.31 -2.05
C GLU A 5 -8.16 31.51 -2.87
N VAL A 6 -8.59 30.32 -3.28
CA VAL A 6 -7.79 29.43 -4.15
C VAL A 6 -8.60 29.11 -5.38
N ALA A 7 -8.03 29.35 -6.55
CA ALA A 7 -8.60 29.02 -7.83
C ALA A 7 -7.73 27.99 -8.55
N GLN A 8 -8.34 27.09 -9.32
CA GLN A 8 -7.63 26.16 -10.19
C GLN A 8 -8.00 26.48 -11.65
N PRO A 9 -7.26 27.39 -12.31
CA PRO A 9 -7.57 27.81 -13.67
C PRO A 9 -7.27 26.74 -14.74
N ALA A 10 -6.44 25.73 -14.39
CA ALA A 10 -6.11 24.58 -15.25
C ALA A 10 -5.81 23.35 -14.39
N PRO A 11 -5.84 22.12 -14.93
CA PRO A 11 -5.68 20.88 -14.14
C PRO A 11 -4.44 20.82 -13.27
N THR A 12 -3.34 21.48 -13.67
CA THR A 12 -2.05 21.47 -12.94
C THR A 12 -1.64 22.83 -12.40
N THR A 13 -2.56 23.82 -12.38
CA THR A 13 -2.25 25.20 -11.98
C THR A 13 -3.18 25.65 -10.87
N TRP A 14 -2.60 26.13 -9.79
CA TRP A 14 -3.35 26.74 -8.68
C TRP A 14 -2.89 28.18 -8.50
N THR A 15 -3.86 29.08 -8.32
CA THR A 15 -3.63 30.47 -7.97
C THR A 15 -4.14 30.71 -6.57
N VAL A 16 -3.26 31.19 -5.68
CA VAL A 16 -3.62 31.52 -4.31
C VAL A 16 -3.47 33.03 -4.13
N ARG A 17 -4.53 33.73 -3.75
CA ARG A 17 -4.45 35.16 -3.44
C ARG A 17 -3.77 35.36 -2.09
N PRO A 18 -2.90 36.38 -1.96
CA PRO A 18 -2.31 36.75 -0.68
C PRO A 18 -3.38 36.98 0.38
N GLY A 19 -3.14 36.51 1.60
CA GLY A 19 -4.06 36.66 2.71
C GLY A 19 -3.53 35.99 3.97
N VAL A 20 -4.23 36.18 5.09
CA VAL A 20 -3.90 35.53 6.36
C VAL A 20 -4.80 34.32 6.51
N PRO A 21 -4.25 33.09 6.60
CA PRO A 21 -5.08 31.91 6.82
C PRO A 21 -5.74 31.94 8.20
N THR A 22 -7.02 31.57 8.26
CA THR A 22 -7.74 31.44 9.52
C THR A 22 -7.22 30.25 10.32
N GLY A 23 -6.83 30.45 11.56
CA GLY A 23 -6.49 29.39 12.50
C GLY A 23 -7.70 28.52 12.86
N GLY A 24 -7.46 27.44 13.58
CA GLY A 24 -8.50 26.54 14.10
C GLY A 24 -7.96 25.14 14.35
N ASP A 25 -8.70 24.40 15.18
CA ASP A 25 -8.39 23.01 15.47
C ASP A 25 -8.79 22.12 14.29
N VAL A 26 -7.95 21.14 14.00
CA VAL A 26 -8.19 20.13 12.96
C VAL A 26 -7.88 18.76 13.54
N THR A 27 -8.87 17.89 13.49
CA THR A 27 -8.62 16.47 13.75
C THR A 27 -8.04 15.85 12.47
N VAL A 28 -6.81 15.35 12.56
CA VAL A 28 -6.15 14.66 11.45
C VAL A 28 -6.77 13.27 11.34
N GLU A 29 -7.27 12.94 10.15
CA GLU A 29 -7.80 11.61 9.88
C GLU A 29 -6.67 10.56 9.81
N PRO A 30 -6.97 9.25 10.03
CA PRO A 30 -5.99 8.18 9.85
C PRO A 30 -5.39 8.18 8.44
N ASP A 31 -4.10 7.88 8.35
CA ASP A 31 -3.42 7.68 7.06
C ASP A 31 -3.78 6.30 6.50
N LEU A 32 -4.58 6.27 5.44
CA LEU A 32 -5.11 5.03 4.86
C LEU A 32 -4.03 4.26 4.10
N SER A 33 -3.01 4.93 3.57
CA SER A 33 -1.89 4.27 2.93
C SER A 33 -1.01 3.52 3.93
N ASN A 34 -0.89 4.03 5.15
CA ASN A 34 -0.23 3.33 6.26
C ASN A 34 -1.10 2.23 6.88
N ALA A 35 -2.42 2.27 6.72
CA ALA A 35 -3.30 1.18 7.11
C ALA A 35 -3.24 -0.01 6.12
N ALA A 36 -2.90 0.23 4.86
CA ALA A 36 -2.91 -0.77 3.81
C ALA A 36 -2.08 -2.05 4.11
N PRO A 37 -0.85 -1.99 4.68
CA PRO A 37 -0.11 -3.19 5.07
C PRO A 37 -0.83 -4.07 6.09
N PHE A 38 -1.54 -3.47 7.06
CA PHE A 38 -2.31 -4.21 8.06
C PHE A 38 -3.53 -4.90 7.44
N LEU A 39 -4.20 -4.23 6.49
CA LEU A 39 -5.26 -4.85 5.71
C LEU A 39 -4.71 -5.99 4.85
N ALA A 40 -3.54 -5.77 4.22
CA ALA A 40 -2.87 -6.79 3.44
C ALA A 40 -2.44 -8.01 4.27
N ALA A 41 -2.13 -7.84 5.56
CA ALA A 41 -1.86 -8.96 6.45
C ALA A 41 -3.07 -9.91 6.53
N ALA A 42 -4.28 -9.38 6.72
CA ALA A 42 -5.50 -10.19 6.69
C ALA A 42 -5.70 -10.87 5.33
N MET A 43 -5.45 -10.13 4.23
CA MET A 43 -5.56 -10.68 2.88
C MET A 43 -4.61 -11.85 2.64
N ALA A 44 -3.35 -11.71 3.04
CA ALA A 44 -2.32 -12.72 2.82
C ALA A 44 -2.53 -13.99 3.67
N THR A 45 -3.12 -13.85 4.86
CA THR A 45 -3.24 -14.95 5.84
C THR A 45 -4.64 -15.57 5.91
N GLY A 46 -5.63 -15.00 5.21
CA GLY A 46 -7.05 -15.39 5.37
C GLY A 46 -7.62 -14.97 6.72
N GLY A 47 -6.94 -14.08 7.44
CA GLY A 47 -7.32 -13.56 8.75
C GLY A 47 -8.35 -12.44 8.71
N THR A 48 -8.53 -11.77 9.85
CA THR A 48 -9.45 -10.63 9.97
C THR A 48 -8.75 -9.48 10.68
N VAL A 49 -8.80 -8.29 10.09
CA VAL A 49 -8.29 -7.05 10.69
C VAL A 49 -9.43 -6.05 10.83
N ARG A 50 -9.46 -5.35 11.96
CA ARG A 50 -10.41 -4.27 12.25
C ARG A 50 -9.64 -2.96 12.46
N VAL A 51 -10.02 -1.92 11.72
CA VAL A 51 -9.42 -0.59 11.82
C VAL A 51 -10.47 0.39 12.33
N PRO A 52 -10.42 0.79 13.62
CA PRO A 52 -11.32 1.80 14.16
C PRO A 52 -10.96 3.20 13.63
N GLY A 53 -11.95 4.09 13.60
CA GLY A 53 -11.78 5.46 13.12
C GLY A 53 -11.67 5.57 11.60
N TRP A 54 -12.10 4.56 10.84
CA TRP A 54 -12.11 4.65 9.39
C TRP A 54 -13.04 5.76 8.92
N PRO A 55 -12.56 6.71 8.12
CA PRO A 55 -13.35 7.88 7.74
C PRO A 55 -14.54 7.48 6.86
N GLY A 56 -15.68 8.08 7.10
CA GLY A 56 -16.89 7.92 6.27
C GLY A 56 -16.82 8.76 4.98
N ALA A 57 -16.09 9.89 5.04
CA ALA A 57 -15.80 10.74 3.89
C ALA A 57 -14.36 11.24 4.02
N THR A 58 -13.58 11.11 2.95
CA THR A 58 -12.15 11.47 2.94
C THR A 58 -11.74 11.85 1.53
N THR A 59 -10.68 12.65 1.42
CA THR A 59 -9.99 12.94 0.14
C THR A 59 -8.87 11.94 -0.13
N GLN A 60 -8.55 11.05 0.81
CA GLN A 60 -7.62 9.96 0.59
C GLN A 60 -8.25 8.88 -0.30
N PRO A 61 -7.47 8.05 -1.01
CA PRO A 61 -7.99 7.04 -1.94
C PRO A 61 -8.55 5.79 -1.21
N SER A 62 -9.51 6.02 -0.29
CA SER A 62 -10.16 4.97 0.48
C SER A 62 -10.89 3.97 -0.41
N ASP A 63 -11.71 4.48 -1.33
CA ASP A 63 -12.55 3.65 -2.18
C ASP A 63 -11.72 2.80 -3.14
N ASP A 64 -10.61 3.36 -3.66
CA ASP A 64 -9.67 2.63 -4.50
C ASP A 64 -9.01 1.48 -3.72
N LEU A 65 -8.51 1.77 -2.50
CA LEU A 65 -7.92 0.76 -1.63
C LEU A 65 -8.91 -0.39 -1.35
N LEU A 66 -10.13 -0.06 -0.92
CA LEU A 66 -11.13 -1.08 -0.59
C LEU A 66 -11.61 -1.82 -1.82
N THR A 67 -11.67 -1.19 -2.98
CA THR A 67 -11.98 -1.82 -4.27
C THR A 67 -10.90 -2.82 -4.65
N LEU A 68 -9.63 -2.46 -4.52
CA LEU A 68 -8.52 -3.39 -4.77
C LEU A 68 -8.57 -4.60 -3.83
N MET A 69 -8.84 -4.40 -2.53
CA MET A 69 -8.97 -5.50 -1.58
C MET A 69 -10.13 -6.44 -1.93
N ARG A 70 -11.30 -5.91 -2.34
CA ARG A 70 -12.44 -6.73 -2.80
C ARG A 70 -12.12 -7.50 -4.08
N ARG A 71 -11.45 -6.87 -5.05
CA ARG A 71 -11.03 -7.53 -6.30
C ARG A 71 -10.04 -8.67 -6.06
N LEU A 72 -9.19 -8.56 -5.04
CA LEU A 72 -8.29 -9.62 -4.57
C LEU A 72 -9.04 -10.74 -3.82
N GLY A 73 -10.35 -10.60 -3.57
CA GLY A 73 -11.19 -11.59 -2.90
C GLY A 73 -11.53 -11.27 -1.44
N GLY A 74 -11.12 -10.12 -0.92
CA GLY A 74 -11.41 -9.71 0.46
C GLY A 74 -12.89 -9.34 0.69
N ASP A 75 -13.41 -9.70 1.86
CA ASP A 75 -14.71 -9.24 2.35
C ASP A 75 -14.51 -8.00 3.23
N VAL A 76 -15.13 -6.88 2.84
CA VAL A 76 -14.90 -5.56 3.45
C VAL A 76 -16.21 -4.94 3.87
N THR A 77 -16.35 -4.66 5.16
CA THR A 77 -17.46 -3.91 5.74
C THR A 77 -16.96 -2.70 6.50
N ASN A 78 -17.74 -1.62 6.54
CA ASN A 78 -17.48 -0.45 7.37
C ASN A 78 -18.76 -0.11 8.15
N GLU A 79 -18.75 -0.37 9.44
CA GLU A 79 -19.90 -0.18 10.32
C GLU A 79 -19.49 0.72 11.49
N ALA A 80 -20.25 1.79 11.71
CA ALA A 80 -20.01 2.77 12.78
C ALA A 80 -18.56 3.28 12.84
N GLY A 81 -17.91 3.48 11.68
CA GLY A 81 -16.53 3.96 11.60
C GLY A 81 -15.47 2.90 11.95
N VAL A 82 -15.86 1.62 11.96
CA VAL A 82 -14.92 0.50 12.09
C VAL A 82 -14.90 -0.27 10.78
N LEU A 83 -13.78 -0.17 10.06
CA LEU A 83 -13.53 -1.01 8.90
C LEU A 83 -13.18 -2.41 9.39
N THR A 84 -13.86 -3.42 8.86
CA THR A 84 -13.51 -4.83 9.05
C THR A 84 -13.17 -5.43 7.70
N LEU A 85 -11.98 -6.00 7.57
CA LEU A 85 -11.55 -6.74 6.39
C LEU A 85 -11.26 -8.18 6.78
N ARG A 86 -11.88 -9.13 6.07
CA ARG A 86 -11.58 -10.56 6.13
C ARG A 86 -10.88 -10.97 4.86
N GLY A 87 -9.73 -11.58 5.00
CA GLY A 87 -8.97 -12.12 3.88
C GLY A 87 -9.63 -13.36 3.29
N PRO A 88 -9.45 -13.63 1.99
CA PRO A 88 -9.93 -14.83 1.34
C PRO A 88 -9.04 -16.04 1.68
N GLN A 89 -9.51 -17.24 1.36
CA GLN A 89 -8.68 -18.46 1.43
C GLN A 89 -7.58 -18.47 0.36
N ARG A 90 -7.83 -17.79 -0.76
CA ARG A 90 -6.89 -17.61 -1.88
C ARG A 90 -7.08 -16.23 -2.48
N LEU A 91 -5.99 -15.56 -2.76
CA LEU A 91 -6.00 -14.27 -3.41
C LEU A 91 -6.25 -14.42 -4.91
N SER A 92 -7.11 -13.59 -5.47
CA SER A 92 -7.32 -13.49 -6.91
C SER A 92 -6.29 -12.57 -7.56
N GLY A 93 -5.86 -12.85 -8.79
CA GLY A 93 -5.08 -11.90 -9.57
C GLY A 93 -5.95 -10.70 -9.98
N LEU A 94 -5.35 -9.52 -10.09
CA LEU A 94 -6.06 -8.30 -10.47
C LEU A 94 -6.18 -8.11 -11.98
N GLY A 95 -5.44 -8.91 -12.79
CA GLY A 95 -5.29 -8.64 -14.22
C GLY A 95 -4.64 -7.27 -14.45
N ARG A 96 -4.97 -6.61 -15.57
CA ARG A 96 -4.48 -5.25 -15.84
C ARG A 96 -5.21 -4.24 -14.97
N THR A 97 -4.45 -3.45 -14.22
CA THR A 97 -4.98 -2.49 -13.25
C THR A 97 -4.17 -1.19 -13.31
N ASP A 98 -4.85 -0.10 -13.63
CA ASP A 98 -4.29 1.24 -13.54
C ASP A 98 -4.24 1.66 -12.05
N MET A 99 -3.08 2.08 -11.58
CA MET A 99 -2.84 2.54 -10.22
C MET A 99 -2.29 3.98 -10.19
N SER A 100 -2.48 4.74 -11.25
CA SER A 100 -1.97 6.12 -11.38
C SER A 100 -2.44 7.06 -10.27
N SER A 101 -3.66 6.86 -9.75
CA SER A 101 -4.26 7.62 -8.64
C SER A 101 -3.83 7.14 -7.25
N VAL A 102 -3.22 5.95 -7.15
CA VAL A 102 -2.95 5.25 -5.88
C VAL A 102 -1.55 4.65 -5.80
N GLY A 103 -0.58 5.31 -6.40
CA GLY A 103 0.81 4.84 -6.50
C GLY A 103 1.41 4.39 -5.16
N GLU A 104 1.05 5.05 -4.06
CA GLU A 104 1.51 4.69 -2.72
C GLU A 104 1.08 3.27 -2.27
N LEU A 105 0.03 2.71 -2.86
CA LEU A 105 -0.45 1.36 -2.55
C LEU A 105 0.28 0.27 -3.35
N VAL A 106 1.05 0.63 -4.38
CA VAL A 106 1.70 -0.33 -5.30
C VAL A 106 2.55 -1.37 -4.57
N PRO A 107 3.44 -1.02 -3.61
CA PRO A 107 4.22 -2.03 -2.92
C PRO A 107 3.35 -3.05 -2.17
N THR A 108 2.29 -2.60 -1.51
CA THR A 108 1.32 -3.47 -0.83
C THR A 108 0.59 -4.40 -1.81
N ILE A 109 0.12 -3.85 -2.93
CA ILE A 109 -0.60 -4.63 -3.96
C ILE A 109 0.33 -5.61 -4.67
N VAL A 110 1.58 -5.24 -4.93
CA VAL A 110 2.58 -6.14 -5.54
C VAL A 110 2.91 -7.31 -4.61
N ALA A 111 2.98 -7.08 -3.29
CA ALA A 111 3.13 -8.18 -2.33
C ALA A 111 1.96 -9.17 -2.41
N LEU A 112 0.72 -8.68 -2.43
CA LEU A 112 -0.47 -9.53 -2.55
C LEU A 112 -0.55 -10.22 -3.93
N ALA A 113 -0.18 -9.53 -5.01
CA ALA A 113 -0.15 -10.08 -6.35
C ALA A 113 0.86 -11.25 -6.47
N ALA A 114 1.99 -11.16 -5.80
CA ALA A 114 2.98 -12.24 -5.76
C ALA A 114 2.47 -13.51 -5.05
N LEU A 115 1.48 -13.37 -4.17
CA LEU A 115 0.84 -14.44 -3.41
C LEU A 115 -0.51 -14.90 -4.02
N ALA A 116 -0.96 -14.26 -5.10
CA ALA A 116 -2.26 -14.55 -5.72
C ALA A 116 -2.23 -15.79 -6.62
N ASP A 117 -3.41 -16.29 -6.99
CA ASP A 117 -3.54 -17.42 -7.93
C ASP A 117 -3.54 -16.98 -9.41
N GLY A 118 -3.57 -15.67 -9.71
CA GLY A 118 -3.63 -15.12 -11.07
C GLY A 118 -2.70 -13.93 -11.27
N GLU A 119 -2.37 -13.66 -12.51
CA GLU A 119 -1.46 -12.58 -12.89
C GLU A 119 -2.02 -11.19 -12.56
N THR A 120 -1.11 -10.25 -12.31
CA THR A 120 -1.43 -8.84 -12.09
C THR A 120 -0.47 -7.96 -12.89
N THR A 121 -1.03 -7.05 -13.68
CA THR A 121 -0.27 -6.01 -14.38
C THR A 121 -0.65 -4.65 -13.83
N VAL A 122 0.24 -4.06 -13.05
CA VAL A 122 0.12 -2.68 -12.56
C VAL A 122 0.61 -1.72 -13.64
N THR A 123 -0.16 -0.68 -13.95
CA THR A 123 0.19 0.35 -14.94
C THR A 123 -0.05 1.76 -14.42
N GLY A 124 0.45 2.79 -15.14
CA GLY A 124 0.22 4.19 -14.80
C GLY A 124 1.11 4.72 -13.67
N VAL A 125 2.16 4.02 -13.28
CA VAL A 125 2.94 4.31 -12.06
C VAL A 125 4.42 4.62 -12.33
N ALA A 126 4.74 5.11 -13.52
CA ALA A 126 6.12 5.54 -13.86
C ALA A 126 6.70 6.56 -12.86
N HIS A 127 5.85 7.39 -12.25
CA HIS A 127 6.25 8.39 -11.26
C HIS A 127 6.89 7.78 -10.01
N LEU A 128 6.65 6.50 -9.71
CA LEU A 128 7.27 5.80 -8.57
C LEU A 128 8.78 5.62 -8.70
N ARG A 129 9.34 5.85 -9.89
CA ARG A 129 10.80 5.86 -10.10
C ARG A 129 11.50 7.05 -9.45
N GLY A 130 10.77 8.13 -9.18
CA GLY A 130 11.28 9.35 -8.56
C GLY A 130 10.94 9.50 -7.07
N HIS A 131 10.52 8.43 -6.39
CA HIS A 131 10.23 8.44 -4.94
C HIS A 131 11.52 8.29 -4.10
N GLU A 132 11.42 7.76 -2.87
CA GLU A 132 12.57 7.53 -1.97
C GLU A 132 13.64 6.66 -2.64
N THR A 133 13.20 5.69 -3.42
CA THR A 133 14.00 4.87 -4.34
C THR A 133 13.23 4.71 -5.66
N ASP A 134 13.86 4.17 -6.71
CA ASP A 134 13.11 3.64 -7.86
C ASP A 134 12.32 2.40 -7.40
N ARG A 135 11.07 2.63 -6.94
CA ARG A 135 10.23 1.57 -6.38
C ARG A 135 9.94 0.45 -7.37
N LEU A 136 9.84 0.74 -8.68
CA LEU A 136 9.59 -0.32 -9.68
C LEU A 136 10.79 -1.25 -9.78
N ALA A 137 11.98 -0.69 -9.86
CA ALA A 137 13.20 -1.46 -9.87
C ALA A 137 13.44 -2.20 -8.54
N ALA A 138 13.18 -1.55 -7.39
CA ALA A 138 13.33 -2.16 -6.07
C ALA A 138 12.40 -3.35 -5.86
N LEU A 139 11.10 -3.22 -6.18
CA LEU A 139 10.12 -4.31 -6.11
C LEU A 139 10.50 -5.46 -7.05
N THR A 140 10.98 -5.14 -8.25
CA THR A 140 11.45 -6.15 -9.22
C THR A 140 12.63 -6.93 -8.66
N ARG A 141 13.65 -6.25 -8.12
CA ARG A 141 14.81 -6.92 -7.49
C ARG A 141 14.39 -7.79 -6.31
N ALA A 142 13.56 -7.24 -5.42
CA ALA A 142 13.10 -7.93 -4.22
C ALA A 142 12.33 -9.22 -4.56
N LEU A 143 11.34 -9.14 -5.47
CA LEU A 143 10.59 -10.33 -5.86
C LEU A 143 11.47 -11.38 -6.53
N ARG A 144 12.35 -10.98 -7.46
CA ARG A 144 13.27 -11.93 -8.13
C ARG A 144 14.23 -12.59 -7.15
N ALA A 145 14.72 -11.84 -6.15
CA ALA A 145 15.60 -12.38 -5.10
C ALA A 145 14.89 -13.42 -4.23
N LEU A 146 13.56 -13.38 -4.14
CA LEU A 146 12.73 -14.37 -3.45
C LEU A 146 12.20 -15.47 -4.38
N GLY A 147 12.65 -15.55 -5.63
CA GLY A 147 12.20 -16.55 -6.61
C GLY A 147 10.94 -16.15 -7.38
N GLY A 148 10.40 -14.97 -7.17
CA GLY A 148 9.20 -14.49 -7.86
C GLY A 148 9.43 -14.15 -9.33
N THR A 149 8.38 -14.26 -10.12
CA THR A 149 8.39 -13.92 -11.54
C THR A 149 7.75 -12.55 -11.74
N VAL A 150 8.56 -11.57 -12.13
CA VAL A 150 8.14 -10.20 -12.35
C VAL A 150 8.88 -9.57 -13.53
N VAL A 151 8.14 -8.82 -14.33
CA VAL A 151 8.68 -8.04 -15.45
C VAL A 151 8.38 -6.56 -15.17
N GLU A 152 9.44 -5.77 -15.11
CA GLU A 152 9.34 -4.31 -15.05
C GLU A 152 9.00 -3.77 -16.43
N THR A 153 8.00 -2.88 -16.49
CA THR A 153 7.61 -2.16 -17.71
C THR A 153 7.99 -0.69 -17.59
N GLU A 154 7.81 0.09 -18.64
CA GLU A 154 8.09 1.52 -18.63
C GLU A 154 7.29 2.25 -17.54
N ASP A 155 6.02 1.89 -17.36
CA ASP A 155 5.06 2.55 -16.48
C ASP A 155 4.51 1.68 -15.34
N GLY A 156 5.12 0.50 -15.08
CA GLY A 156 4.60 -0.41 -14.07
C GLY A 156 5.31 -1.73 -13.93
N LEU A 157 4.56 -2.75 -13.50
CA LEU A 157 5.05 -4.11 -13.23
C LEU A 157 4.05 -5.15 -13.71
N HIS A 158 4.54 -6.23 -14.31
CA HIS A 158 3.77 -7.44 -14.56
C HIS A 158 4.25 -8.56 -13.63
N VAL A 159 3.39 -9.00 -12.74
CA VAL A 159 3.66 -10.03 -11.73
C VAL A 159 2.93 -11.30 -12.11
N VAL A 160 3.69 -12.39 -12.25
CA VAL A 160 3.17 -13.74 -12.46
C VAL A 160 3.42 -14.54 -11.18
N PRO A 161 2.37 -15.09 -10.54
CA PRO A 161 2.53 -15.86 -9.31
C PRO A 161 3.51 -17.02 -9.50
N ALA A 162 4.43 -17.14 -8.56
CA ALA A 162 5.41 -18.22 -8.51
C ALA A 162 5.72 -18.58 -7.05
N PRO A 163 6.16 -19.81 -6.74
CA PRO A 163 6.58 -20.16 -5.40
C PRO A 163 7.74 -19.27 -4.95
N LEU A 164 7.53 -18.56 -3.83
CA LEU A 164 8.56 -17.74 -3.21
C LEU A 164 9.33 -18.56 -2.17
N HIS A 165 10.58 -18.15 -1.91
CA HIS A 165 11.47 -18.77 -0.94
C HIS A 165 12.06 -17.75 0.04
N ALA A 166 12.73 -18.25 1.08
CA ALA A 166 13.45 -17.44 2.07
C ALA A 166 14.48 -16.50 1.42
N GLY A 167 14.66 -15.35 2.01
CA GLY A 167 15.66 -14.38 1.58
C GLY A 167 15.48 -13.03 2.28
N THR A 168 16.50 -12.19 2.16
CA THR A 168 16.48 -10.83 2.72
C THR A 168 16.03 -9.84 1.65
N VAL A 169 15.05 -9.01 2.00
CA VAL A 169 14.57 -7.91 1.16
C VAL A 169 15.29 -6.62 1.56
N GLY A 170 15.98 -6.01 0.59
CA GLY A 170 16.55 -4.69 0.74
C GLY A 170 15.48 -3.61 0.74
N THR A 171 15.50 -2.74 1.76
CA THR A 171 14.53 -1.64 1.89
C THR A 171 14.93 -0.41 1.07
N GLU A 172 16.22 -0.26 0.76
CA GLU A 172 16.78 0.86 0.02
C GLU A 172 16.37 2.23 0.61
N GLY A 173 16.21 2.30 1.94
CA GLY A 173 15.77 3.49 2.65
C GLY A 173 14.28 3.81 2.52
N ASP A 174 13.48 2.94 1.90
CA ASP A 174 12.06 3.16 1.66
C ASP A 174 11.20 2.30 2.61
N HIS A 175 10.37 2.98 3.42
CA HIS A 175 9.45 2.36 4.36
C HIS A 175 8.39 1.46 3.70
N ARG A 176 8.04 1.71 2.44
CA ARG A 176 7.09 0.87 1.69
C ARG A 176 7.70 -0.46 1.29
N MET A 177 9.02 -0.49 1.05
CA MET A 177 9.74 -1.74 0.81
C MET A 177 9.81 -2.59 2.08
N ALA A 178 9.97 -1.98 3.25
CA ALA A 178 9.92 -2.70 4.53
C ALA A 178 8.53 -3.33 4.77
N THR A 179 7.44 -2.59 4.52
CA THR A 179 6.08 -3.11 4.69
C THR A 179 5.72 -4.16 3.63
N PHE A 180 6.21 -4.02 2.39
CA PHE A 180 6.11 -5.05 1.36
C PHE A 180 6.72 -6.38 1.83
N ALA A 181 7.95 -6.34 2.36
CA ALA A 181 8.62 -7.53 2.88
C ALA A 181 7.91 -8.12 4.09
N ALA A 182 7.40 -7.28 5.01
CA ALA A 182 6.64 -7.72 6.16
C ALA A 182 5.38 -8.50 5.78
N ILE A 183 4.66 -8.08 4.72
CA ILE A 183 3.50 -8.80 4.20
C ILE A 183 3.91 -10.19 3.67
N LEU A 184 4.96 -10.26 2.86
CA LEU A 184 5.45 -11.55 2.33
C LEU A 184 5.92 -12.48 3.45
N GLY A 185 6.60 -11.95 4.48
CA GLY A 185 7.09 -12.70 5.63
C GLY A 185 6.02 -13.36 6.48
N LEU A 186 4.73 -12.97 6.34
CA LEU A 186 3.61 -13.65 7.02
C LEU A 186 3.34 -15.06 6.47
N VAL A 187 3.63 -15.30 5.19
CA VAL A 187 3.31 -16.54 4.49
C VAL A 187 4.53 -17.24 3.91
N VAL A 188 5.59 -16.53 3.63
CA VAL A 188 6.85 -17.08 3.13
C VAL A 188 7.86 -17.15 4.26
N ARG A 189 8.06 -18.36 4.79
CA ARG A 189 8.97 -18.57 5.93
C ARG A 189 10.40 -18.18 5.57
N GLY A 190 11.03 -17.36 6.43
CA GLY A 190 12.43 -16.95 6.28
C GLY A 190 12.62 -15.74 5.36
N VAL A 191 11.55 -15.02 5.04
CA VAL A 191 11.68 -13.66 4.49
C VAL A 191 12.06 -12.72 5.62
N GLU A 192 13.14 -11.98 5.41
CA GLU A 192 13.69 -11.00 6.35
C GLU A 192 13.73 -9.60 5.74
N VAL A 193 13.65 -8.58 6.58
CA VAL A 193 13.80 -7.16 6.21
C VAL A 193 15.19 -6.72 6.66
N ASP A 194 16.00 -6.14 5.79
CA ASP A 194 17.36 -5.69 6.11
C ASP A 194 17.37 -4.53 7.12
N ASP A 195 16.48 -3.57 6.95
CA ASP A 195 16.34 -2.43 7.87
C ASP A 195 14.86 -2.05 8.04
N VAL A 196 14.25 -2.48 9.14
CA VAL A 196 12.87 -2.09 9.48
C VAL A 196 12.78 -0.67 10.03
N THR A 197 13.89 -0.05 10.41
CA THR A 197 13.90 1.30 11.00
C THR A 197 13.49 2.38 10.01
N VAL A 198 13.57 2.12 8.71
CA VAL A 198 13.08 3.01 7.65
C VAL A 198 11.57 3.33 7.80
N THR A 199 10.81 2.47 8.49
CA THR A 199 9.39 2.70 8.78
C THR A 199 9.16 3.87 9.75
N THR A 200 10.18 4.29 10.50
CA THR A 200 10.09 5.42 11.46
C THR A 200 9.71 6.73 10.80
N LYS A 201 9.95 6.87 9.49
CA LYS A 201 9.56 8.04 8.71
C LYS A 201 8.05 8.31 8.75
N THR A 202 7.23 7.27 8.70
CA THR A 202 5.77 7.40 8.59
C THR A 202 5.02 6.70 9.72
N MET A 203 5.61 5.69 10.34
CA MET A 203 5.05 4.94 11.44
C MET A 203 6.17 4.46 12.40
N PRO A 204 6.62 5.31 13.35
CA PRO A 204 7.76 5.00 14.23
C PRO A 204 7.65 3.68 15.00
N ASP A 205 6.43 3.26 15.36
CA ASP A 205 6.18 2.01 16.11
C ASP A 205 5.61 0.89 15.21
N PHE A 206 5.89 0.91 13.92
CA PHE A 206 5.42 -0.14 12.99
C PHE A 206 5.73 -1.57 13.49
N PRO A 207 6.98 -1.93 13.88
CA PRO A 207 7.27 -3.28 14.34
C PRO A 207 6.43 -3.71 15.56
N ARG A 208 6.25 -2.81 16.52
CA ARG A 208 5.44 -3.07 17.73
C ARG A 208 3.97 -3.27 17.39
N ARG A 209 3.42 -2.41 16.52
CA ARG A 209 2.02 -2.50 16.05
C ARG A 209 1.79 -3.75 15.22
N TRP A 210 2.76 -4.09 14.36
CA TRP A 210 2.71 -5.30 13.54
C TRP A 210 2.66 -6.56 14.40
N GLN A 211 3.56 -6.67 15.39
CA GLN A 211 3.55 -7.79 16.33
C GLN A 211 2.27 -7.83 17.16
N ALA A 212 1.80 -6.69 17.67
CA ALA A 212 0.58 -6.64 18.47
C ALA A 212 -0.68 -7.07 17.68
N MET A 213 -0.68 -6.89 16.36
CA MET A 213 -1.76 -7.39 15.49
C MET A 213 -1.73 -8.91 15.34
N LEU A 214 -0.55 -9.51 15.38
CA LEU A 214 -0.36 -10.96 15.17
C LEU A 214 -0.61 -11.80 16.43
N GLY A 215 -0.57 -11.20 17.63
CA GLY A 215 -0.80 -11.86 18.93
C GLY A 215 0.48 -12.14 19.68
#